data_8ab95b2fdacf48b0eba2e619ff0f8544
#
_entry.id   8ab95b2fdacf48b0eba2e619ff0f8544
#
_cell.length_a   1.000
_cell.length_b   1.000
_cell.length_c   1.000
_cell.angle_alpha   90.00
_cell.angle_beta   90.00
_cell.angle_gamma   90.00
#
_symmetry.space_group_name_H-M   'P 1'
#
loop_
_entity.id
_entity.type
_entity.pdbx_description
1 polymer ?
#
loop_
_entity_poly.entity_id
_entity_poly.type
_entity_poly.pdbx_seq_one_letter_code
_entity_poly.pdbx_strand_id
1 'polypeptide(L)'
;HHTYTRPEDVEDFVKKTGVDSLAISIGTSHGANKFKPEQCTRNADGVLVPPELRFDILEEIEKRIPGFPIVLHGSSSVPQEYVHIINTHGGALKDAIGIPEEQLRRAAKSAVCKINIDSDSRLAMTAAVRLVLTDKPAEFDPRKYLGPAREEMKKLYICLLYTSDAADE
;
A
#
# COMPACT_ATOMS: atom_id res chain seq x y z
N HIS A 1 -3.12 18.71 -6.05
CA HIS A 1 -4.27 18.81 -5.15
C HIS A 1 -4.82 17.39 -4.94
N HIS A 2 -4.70 16.86 -3.74
CA HIS A 2 -5.45 15.65 -3.36
C HIS A 2 -6.90 16.07 -3.17
N THR A 3 -7.81 15.45 -3.94
CA THR A 3 -9.24 15.61 -3.71
C THR A 3 -9.65 14.52 -2.73
N TYR A 4 -9.95 14.91 -1.51
CA TYR A 4 -10.48 13.99 -0.50
C TYR A 4 -11.97 13.72 -0.76
N THR A 5 -12.40 12.54 -0.39
CA THR A 5 -13.81 12.18 -0.40
C THR A 5 -14.57 13.00 0.65
N ARG A 6 -15.76 13.50 0.29
CA ARG A 6 -16.66 14.18 1.22
C ARG A 6 -17.64 13.18 1.81
N PRO A 7 -17.76 13.07 3.13
CA PRO A 7 -18.66 12.10 3.77
C PRO A 7 -20.12 12.23 3.32
N GLU A 8 -20.58 13.46 3.06
CA GLU A 8 -21.95 13.74 2.57
C GLU A 8 -22.21 13.11 1.21
N ASP A 9 -21.20 13.18 0.32
CA ASP A 9 -21.30 12.63 -1.04
C ASP A 9 -21.34 11.11 -0.99
N VAL A 10 -20.63 10.47 -0.05
CA VAL A 10 -20.67 9.01 0.17
C VAL A 10 -22.06 8.57 0.59
N GLU A 11 -22.64 9.23 1.58
CA GLU A 11 -23.98 8.92 2.09
C GLU A 11 -25.03 9.05 0.98
N ASP A 12 -25.01 10.14 0.23
CA ASP A 12 -25.94 10.40 -0.87
C ASP A 12 -25.76 9.38 -2.01
N PHE A 13 -24.50 9.08 -2.37
CA PHE A 13 -24.20 8.12 -3.42
C PHE A 13 -24.68 6.71 -3.07
N VAL A 14 -24.38 6.23 -1.87
CA VAL A 14 -24.82 4.91 -1.39
C VAL A 14 -26.33 4.80 -1.38
N LYS A 15 -27.05 5.83 -0.87
CA LYS A 15 -28.51 5.87 -0.85
C LYS A 15 -29.13 5.84 -2.25
N LYS A 16 -28.53 6.52 -3.21
CA LYS A 16 -29.07 6.63 -4.58
C LYS A 16 -28.76 5.41 -5.44
N THR A 17 -27.62 4.76 -5.22
CA THR A 17 -27.14 3.68 -6.10
C THR A 17 -27.38 2.29 -5.54
N GLY A 18 -27.44 2.15 -4.22
CA GLY A 18 -27.57 0.84 -3.55
C GLY A 18 -26.33 -0.05 -3.73
N VAL A 19 -25.13 0.52 -3.89
CA VAL A 19 -23.89 -0.27 -4.00
C VAL A 19 -23.57 -0.96 -2.68
N ASP A 20 -22.93 -2.13 -2.77
CA ASP A 20 -22.61 -2.96 -1.59
C ASP A 20 -21.32 -2.51 -0.88
N SER A 21 -20.44 -1.79 -1.56
CA SER A 21 -19.22 -1.22 -1.01
C SER A 21 -18.75 -0.03 -1.84
N LEU A 22 -17.94 0.85 -1.26
CA LEU A 22 -17.46 2.04 -1.96
C LEU A 22 -15.98 2.31 -1.66
N ALA A 23 -15.21 2.59 -2.71
CA ALA A 23 -13.84 3.07 -2.55
C ALA A 23 -13.84 4.58 -2.29
N ILE A 24 -13.05 5.01 -1.30
CA ILE A 24 -12.92 6.42 -0.91
C ILE A 24 -11.47 6.89 -0.98
N SER A 25 -11.29 8.21 -1.02
CA SER A 25 -9.98 8.87 -0.98
C SER A 25 -9.79 9.59 0.36
N ILE A 26 -8.86 9.09 1.16
CA ILE A 26 -8.47 9.67 2.45
C ILE A 26 -6.97 10.05 2.48
N GLY A 27 -6.35 10.17 1.30
CA GLY A 27 -4.93 10.54 1.16
C GLY A 27 -4.06 9.45 0.55
N THR A 28 -4.63 8.29 0.18
CA THR A 28 -3.92 7.25 -0.58
C THR A 28 -3.84 7.61 -2.06
N SER A 29 -2.79 7.14 -2.75
CA SER A 29 -2.64 7.28 -4.19
C SER A 29 -1.98 6.05 -4.81
N HIS A 30 -2.22 5.83 -6.11
CA HIS A 30 -1.62 4.69 -6.82
C HIS A 30 -0.12 4.88 -7.10
N GLY A 31 0.61 3.76 -7.23
CA GLY A 31 2.04 3.73 -7.57
C GLY A 31 2.96 3.65 -6.36
N ALA A 32 4.28 3.64 -6.62
CA ALA A 32 5.32 3.58 -5.60
C ALA A 32 5.74 4.96 -5.09
N ASN A 33 5.49 6.02 -5.86
CA ASN A 33 5.77 7.42 -5.49
C ASN A 33 4.45 8.10 -5.12
N LYS A 34 3.87 7.70 -3.97
CA LYS A 34 2.56 8.17 -3.50
C LYS A 34 2.57 9.61 -3.01
N PHE A 35 3.71 10.04 -2.47
CA PHE A 35 3.90 11.36 -1.89
C PHE A 35 5.12 12.02 -2.52
N LYS A 36 5.05 13.34 -2.68
CA LYS A 36 6.24 14.12 -3.01
C LYS A 36 7.09 14.30 -1.75
N PRO A 37 8.44 14.35 -1.87
CA PRO A 37 9.31 14.56 -0.71
C PRO A 37 8.93 15.77 0.14
N GLU A 38 8.42 16.84 -0.49
CA GLU A 38 7.99 18.09 0.19
C GLU A 38 6.72 17.91 1.05
N GLN A 39 5.99 16.83 0.83
CA GLN A 39 4.80 16.47 1.63
C GLN A 39 5.15 15.61 2.84
N CYS A 40 6.37 15.09 2.89
CA CYS A 40 6.85 14.17 3.92
C CYS A 40 7.71 14.89 4.94
N THR A 41 7.72 14.37 6.16
CA THR A 41 8.73 14.69 7.18
C THR A 41 9.87 13.66 7.12
N ARG A 42 10.99 13.92 7.80
CA ARG A 42 12.05 12.92 7.99
C ARG A 42 12.11 12.51 9.45
N ASN A 43 12.18 11.19 9.68
CA ASN A 43 12.42 10.68 11.01
C ASN A 43 13.92 10.83 11.42
N ALA A 44 14.28 10.39 12.63
CA ALA A 44 15.64 10.44 13.14
C ALA A 44 16.67 9.69 12.26
N ASP A 45 16.23 8.67 11.53
CA ASP A 45 17.06 7.86 10.63
C ASP A 45 17.12 8.45 9.20
N GLY A 46 16.52 9.64 8.98
CA GLY A 46 16.50 10.31 7.68
C GLY A 46 15.49 9.72 6.69
N VAL A 47 14.67 8.76 7.09
CA VAL A 47 13.64 8.14 6.27
C VAL A 47 12.45 9.08 6.11
N LEU A 48 11.94 9.20 4.90
CA LEU A 48 10.75 10.00 4.62
C LEU A 48 9.50 9.35 5.22
N VAL A 49 8.76 10.14 6.00
CA VAL A 49 7.49 9.74 6.63
C VAL A 49 6.36 10.52 5.98
N PRO A 50 5.41 9.84 5.34
CA PRO A 50 4.27 10.50 4.70
C PRO A 50 3.33 11.13 5.74
N PRO A 51 2.47 12.08 5.31
CA PRO A 51 1.42 12.61 6.16
C PRO A 51 0.44 11.52 6.58
N GLU A 52 -0.21 11.72 7.71
CA GLU A 52 -1.26 10.84 8.19
C GLU A 52 -2.46 10.83 7.24
N LEU A 53 -3.09 9.66 7.08
CA LEU A 53 -4.35 9.55 6.35
C LEU A 53 -5.46 10.30 7.09
N ARG A 54 -6.44 10.80 6.33
CA ARG A 54 -7.58 11.54 6.86
C ARG A 54 -8.60 10.59 7.51
N PHE A 55 -8.23 10.05 8.68
CA PHE A 55 -9.10 9.18 9.47
C PHE A 55 -10.37 9.87 9.94
N ASP A 56 -10.35 11.18 10.11
CA ASP A 56 -11.53 11.99 10.40
C ASP A 56 -12.63 11.83 9.35
N ILE A 57 -12.26 11.70 8.07
CA ILE A 57 -13.20 11.43 6.97
C ILE A 57 -13.80 10.04 7.12
N LEU A 58 -12.97 9.03 7.40
CA LEU A 58 -13.41 7.65 7.58
C LEU A 58 -14.36 7.52 8.77
N GLU A 59 -14.03 8.13 9.90
CA GLU A 59 -14.84 8.15 11.12
C GLU A 59 -16.19 8.84 10.89
N GLU A 60 -16.22 9.93 10.13
CA GLU A 60 -17.46 10.63 9.82
C GLU A 60 -18.35 9.81 8.86
N ILE A 61 -17.77 9.11 7.89
CA ILE A 61 -18.50 8.18 7.01
C ILE A 61 -19.14 7.07 7.85
N GLU A 62 -18.37 6.47 8.77
CA GLU A 62 -18.86 5.39 9.65
C GLU A 62 -20.03 5.84 10.54
N LYS A 63 -20.02 7.09 11.01
CA LYS A 63 -21.15 7.67 11.76
C LYS A 63 -22.39 7.85 10.90
N ARG A 64 -22.24 8.26 9.62
CA ARG A 64 -23.36 8.52 8.70
C ARG A 64 -24.01 7.25 8.17
N ILE A 65 -23.21 6.24 7.86
CA ILE A 65 -23.64 4.96 7.30
C ILE A 65 -22.99 3.79 8.06
N PRO A 66 -23.41 3.53 9.30
CA PRO A 66 -22.77 2.52 10.14
C PRO A 66 -22.76 1.13 9.49
N GLY A 67 -21.61 0.45 9.56
CA GLY A 67 -21.44 -0.90 9.03
C GLY A 67 -21.34 -0.98 7.50
N PHE A 68 -21.30 0.15 6.78
CA PHE A 68 -21.12 0.12 5.33
C PHE A 68 -19.66 -0.17 4.95
N PRO A 69 -19.40 -1.17 4.05
CA PRO A 69 -18.08 -1.59 3.69
C PRO A 69 -17.31 -0.54 2.88
N ILE A 70 -16.16 -0.10 3.39
CA ILE A 70 -15.27 0.84 2.72
C ILE A 70 -14.06 0.12 2.14
N VAL A 71 -13.62 0.56 0.97
CA VAL A 71 -12.45 0.04 0.24
C VAL A 71 -11.38 1.12 0.13
N LEU A 72 -10.13 0.79 0.40
CA LEU A 72 -8.99 1.66 0.14
C LEU A 72 -8.19 1.18 -1.08
N HIS A 73 -8.03 2.08 -2.05
CA HIS A 73 -7.11 1.94 -3.18
C HIS A 73 -5.80 2.70 -2.91
N GLY A 74 -4.76 2.35 -3.67
CA GLY A 74 -3.46 3.04 -3.58
C GLY A 74 -2.77 2.88 -2.22
N SER A 75 -3.01 1.79 -1.51
CA SER A 75 -2.62 1.56 -0.12
C SER A 75 -1.37 0.70 0.04
N SER A 76 -0.58 0.47 -1.02
CA SER A 76 0.69 -0.27 -0.92
C SER A 76 1.64 0.41 0.06
N SER A 77 2.33 -0.38 0.88
CA SER A 77 3.24 0.11 1.92
C SER A 77 4.61 0.51 1.39
N VAL A 78 4.96 0.03 0.18
CA VAL A 78 6.26 0.25 -0.46
C VAL A 78 7.41 -0.15 0.49
N PRO A 79 7.57 -1.47 0.77
CA PRO A 79 8.57 -1.94 1.72
C PRO A 79 9.97 -1.48 1.31
N GLN A 80 10.63 -0.74 2.20
CA GLN A 80 11.93 -0.11 1.91
C GLN A 80 13.05 -1.13 1.69
N GLU A 81 12.91 -2.33 2.20
CA GLU A 81 13.80 -3.46 1.93
C GLU A 81 13.88 -3.75 0.43
N TYR A 82 12.75 -3.86 -0.26
CA TYR A 82 12.74 -4.10 -1.71
C TYR A 82 13.25 -2.91 -2.50
N VAL A 83 12.94 -1.69 -2.08
CA VAL A 83 13.48 -0.47 -2.69
C VAL A 83 15.02 -0.46 -2.59
N HIS A 84 15.56 -0.81 -1.43
CA HIS A 84 17.00 -0.92 -1.22
C HIS A 84 17.63 -1.99 -2.13
N ILE A 85 17.08 -3.20 -2.16
CA ILE A 85 17.58 -4.28 -3.03
C ILE A 85 17.55 -3.84 -4.50
N ILE A 86 16.47 -3.26 -4.97
CA ILE A 86 16.35 -2.77 -6.35
C ILE A 86 17.45 -1.75 -6.66
N ASN A 87 17.66 -0.77 -5.78
CA ASN A 87 18.62 0.31 -6.00
C ASN A 87 20.08 -0.17 -5.94
N THR A 88 20.40 -1.13 -5.08
CA THR A 88 21.75 -1.71 -4.98
C THR A 88 22.08 -2.68 -6.12
N HIS A 89 21.04 -3.17 -6.83
CA HIS A 89 21.20 -4.12 -7.94
C HIS A 89 20.78 -3.51 -9.30
N GLY A 90 21.26 -2.30 -9.57
CA GLY A 90 21.11 -1.63 -10.87
C GLY A 90 19.76 -0.93 -11.11
N GLY A 91 18.96 -0.75 -10.09
CA GLY A 91 17.75 0.07 -10.14
C GLY A 91 17.98 1.53 -9.75
N ALA A 92 16.95 2.36 -9.90
CA ALA A 92 16.99 3.78 -9.58
C ALA A 92 15.62 4.29 -9.10
N LEU A 93 15.07 3.61 -8.09
CA LEU A 93 13.83 4.04 -7.43
C LEU A 93 14.16 5.13 -6.41
N LYS A 94 13.93 6.40 -6.79
CA LYS A 94 14.10 7.53 -5.89
C LYS A 94 12.78 7.86 -5.21
N ASP A 95 12.88 8.19 -3.91
CA ASP A 95 11.75 8.73 -3.13
C ASP A 95 10.47 7.85 -3.18
N ALA A 96 10.66 6.52 -3.29
CA ALA A 96 9.56 5.58 -3.27
C ALA A 96 9.04 5.42 -1.83
N ILE A 97 7.82 5.92 -1.58
CA ILE A 97 7.20 5.96 -0.25
C ILE A 97 5.76 5.46 -0.37
N GLY A 98 5.37 4.57 0.51
CA GLY A 98 4.03 4.03 0.63
C GLY A 98 3.27 4.51 1.87
N ILE A 99 2.16 3.85 2.14
CA ILE A 99 1.37 4.08 3.35
C ILE A 99 1.97 3.22 4.47
N PRO A 100 2.32 3.77 5.64
CA PRO A 100 2.80 2.98 6.77
C PRO A 100 1.78 1.90 7.17
N GLU A 101 2.25 0.68 7.43
CA GLU A 101 1.39 -0.45 7.80
C GLU A 101 0.53 -0.14 9.03
N GLU A 102 1.07 0.61 9.99
CA GLU A 102 0.33 1.05 11.17
C GLU A 102 -0.94 1.83 10.82
N GLN A 103 -0.87 2.70 9.82
CA GLN A 103 -2.04 3.44 9.34
C GLN A 103 -3.04 2.51 8.64
N LEU A 104 -2.57 1.51 7.89
CA LEU A 104 -3.45 0.51 7.28
C LEU A 104 -4.15 -0.35 8.34
N ARG A 105 -3.43 -0.76 9.38
CA ARG A 105 -4.02 -1.48 10.54
C ARG A 105 -5.06 -0.64 11.27
N ARG A 106 -4.79 0.66 11.46
CA ARG A 106 -5.79 1.58 12.03
C ARG A 106 -7.05 1.65 11.17
N ALA A 107 -6.89 1.77 9.84
CA ALA A 107 -8.03 1.79 8.92
C ALA A 107 -8.83 0.47 8.96
N ALA A 108 -8.17 -0.67 9.02
CA ALA A 108 -8.80 -1.99 9.11
C ALA A 108 -9.60 -2.22 10.41
N LYS A 109 -9.31 -1.49 11.48
CA LYS A 109 -10.10 -1.50 12.73
C LYS A 109 -11.37 -0.66 12.67
N SER A 110 -11.63 0.02 11.55
CA SER A 110 -12.80 0.85 11.29
C SER A 110 -13.63 0.23 10.16
N ALA A 111 -14.33 1.05 9.36
CA ALA A 111 -15.18 0.60 8.26
C ALA A 111 -14.43 0.02 7.04
N VAL A 112 -13.11 0.05 7.03
CA VAL A 112 -12.32 -0.47 5.91
C VAL A 112 -12.30 -1.99 5.94
N CYS A 113 -12.97 -2.61 4.98
CA CYS A 113 -13.08 -4.07 4.84
C CYS A 113 -12.20 -4.64 3.72
N LYS A 114 -11.62 -3.79 2.87
CA LYS A 114 -10.76 -4.19 1.75
C LYS A 114 -9.67 -3.17 1.49
N ILE A 115 -8.45 -3.66 1.37
CA ILE A 115 -7.26 -2.86 1.02
C ILE A 115 -6.65 -3.44 -0.25
N ASN A 116 -6.51 -2.61 -1.30
CA ASN A 116 -5.90 -3.03 -2.55
C ASN A 116 -4.40 -2.72 -2.54
N ILE A 117 -3.59 -3.78 -2.71
CA ILE A 117 -2.14 -3.73 -2.73
C ILE A 117 -1.64 -4.29 -4.07
N ASP A 118 -0.83 -3.52 -4.80
CA ASP A 118 -0.24 -3.91 -6.08
C ASP A 118 1.27 -3.61 -6.12
N SER A 119 1.67 -2.39 -5.78
CA SER A 119 3.07 -1.95 -5.89
C SER A 119 4.02 -2.80 -5.07
N ASP A 120 3.61 -3.29 -3.90
CA ASP A 120 4.44 -4.12 -3.03
C ASP A 120 4.78 -5.46 -3.69
N SER A 121 3.83 -6.08 -4.38
CA SER A 121 4.04 -7.30 -5.15
C SER A 121 5.04 -7.09 -6.30
N ARG A 122 4.92 -5.98 -7.01
CA ARG A 122 5.83 -5.60 -8.09
C ARG A 122 7.24 -5.34 -7.57
N LEU A 123 7.36 -4.69 -6.42
CA LEU A 123 8.65 -4.44 -5.76
C LEU A 123 9.32 -5.74 -5.32
N ALA A 124 8.59 -6.63 -4.65
CA ALA A 124 9.09 -7.94 -4.23
C ALA A 124 9.61 -8.76 -5.43
N MET A 125 8.80 -8.86 -6.48
CA MET A 125 9.16 -9.54 -7.71
C MET A 125 10.41 -8.93 -8.36
N THR A 126 10.43 -7.61 -8.53
CA THR A 126 11.53 -6.89 -9.19
C THR A 126 12.82 -7.00 -8.40
N ALA A 127 12.76 -6.90 -7.07
CA ALA A 127 13.91 -7.06 -6.18
C ALA A 127 14.56 -8.44 -6.33
N ALA A 128 13.74 -9.50 -6.28
CA ALA A 128 14.22 -10.88 -6.42
C ALA A 128 14.85 -11.15 -7.81
N VAL A 129 14.22 -10.67 -8.88
CA VAL A 129 14.78 -10.81 -10.25
C VAL A 129 16.09 -10.08 -10.37
N ARG A 130 16.20 -8.84 -9.91
CA ARG A 130 17.45 -8.06 -9.97
C ARG A 130 18.57 -8.71 -9.17
N LEU A 131 18.27 -9.20 -7.97
CA LEU A 131 19.24 -9.91 -7.13
C LEU A 131 19.81 -11.12 -7.87
N VAL A 132 18.98 -11.99 -8.42
CA VAL A 132 19.42 -13.19 -9.15
C VAL A 132 20.28 -12.82 -10.36
N LEU A 133 19.86 -11.84 -11.17
CA LEU A 133 20.60 -11.46 -12.39
C LEU A 133 21.90 -10.72 -12.09
N THR A 134 22.02 -10.07 -10.93
CA THR A 134 23.28 -9.48 -10.47
C THR A 134 24.24 -10.54 -9.94
N ASP A 135 23.74 -11.46 -9.12
CA ASP A 135 24.57 -12.52 -8.53
C ASP A 135 24.99 -13.57 -9.56
N LYS A 136 24.18 -13.78 -10.59
CA LYS A 136 24.38 -14.74 -11.67
C LYS A 136 24.20 -14.08 -13.03
N PRO A 137 25.14 -13.24 -13.46
CA PRO A 137 24.97 -12.44 -14.68
C PRO A 137 24.88 -13.26 -15.98
N ALA A 138 25.27 -14.53 -15.96
CA ALA A 138 25.13 -15.44 -17.09
C ALA A 138 23.77 -16.17 -17.12
N GLU A 139 22.90 -15.94 -16.13
CA GLU A 139 21.61 -16.61 -16.07
C GLU A 139 20.63 -16.01 -17.08
N PHE A 140 20.03 -16.86 -17.89
CA PHE A 140 19.07 -16.48 -18.93
C PHE A 140 17.76 -17.26 -18.89
N ASP A 141 17.68 -18.31 -18.06
CA ASP A 141 16.45 -19.12 -17.94
C ASP A 141 15.45 -18.43 -17.00
N PRO A 142 14.27 -17.98 -17.51
CA PRO A 142 13.27 -17.33 -16.69
C PRO A 142 12.84 -18.11 -15.44
N ARG A 143 12.86 -19.42 -15.48
CA ARG A 143 12.52 -20.28 -14.33
C ARG A 143 13.47 -20.05 -13.15
N LYS A 144 14.70 -19.66 -13.42
CA LYS A 144 15.75 -19.45 -12.41
C LYS A 144 15.63 -18.11 -11.69
N TYR A 145 15.04 -17.08 -12.31
CA TYR A 145 14.82 -15.78 -11.66
C TYR A 145 13.35 -15.50 -11.35
N LEU A 146 12.39 -16.08 -12.07
CA LEU A 146 10.97 -15.96 -11.72
C LEU A 146 10.55 -16.91 -10.58
N GLY A 147 11.24 -18.04 -10.40
CA GLY A 147 11.04 -18.92 -9.25
C GLY A 147 11.25 -18.18 -7.92
N PRO A 148 12.45 -17.64 -7.67
CA PRO A 148 12.71 -16.79 -6.50
C PRO A 148 11.75 -15.60 -6.39
N ALA A 149 11.39 -14.95 -7.49
CA ALA A 149 10.43 -13.84 -7.48
C ALA A 149 9.06 -14.26 -6.96
N ARG A 150 8.57 -15.43 -7.37
CA ARG A 150 7.31 -15.99 -6.87
C ARG A 150 7.38 -16.30 -5.36
N GLU A 151 8.50 -16.83 -4.89
CA GLU A 151 8.66 -17.15 -3.46
C GLU A 151 8.71 -15.86 -2.61
N GLU A 152 9.34 -14.77 -3.09
CA GLU A 152 9.30 -13.47 -2.39
C GLU A 152 7.89 -12.87 -2.36
N MET A 153 7.14 -12.93 -3.46
CA MET A 153 5.74 -12.52 -3.45
C MET A 153 4.90 -13.35 -2.47
N LYS A 154 5.14 -14.66 -2.40
CA LYS A 154 4.46 -15.52 -1.43
C LYS A 154 4.75 -15.12 0.02
N LYS A 155 6.00 -14.83 0.35
CA LYS A 155 6.39 -14.35 1.69
C LYS A 155 5.67 -13.03 2.03
N LEU A 156 5.65 -12.08 1.08
CA LEU A 156 4.93 -10.82 1.23
C LEU A 156 3.45 -11.05 1.53
N TYR A 157 2.76 -11.91 0.78
CA TYR A 157 1.34 -12.17 1.01
C TYR A 157 1.07 -12.87 2.33
N ILE A 158 1.92 -13.79 2.76
CA ILE A 158 1.82 -14.41 4.07
C ILE A 158 1.92 -13.34 5.16
N CYS A 159 2.90 -12.44 5.06
CA CYS A 159 3.05 -11.35 6.00
C CYS A 159 1.81 -10.44 6.05
N LEU A 160 1.28 -10.06 4.88
CA LEU A 160 0.09 -9.20 4.78
C LEU A 160 -1.16 -9.86 5.37
N LEU A 161 -1.36 -11.16 5.18
CA LEU A 161 -2.48 -11.90 5.75
C LEU A 161 -2.36 -11.98 7.28
N TYR A 162 -1.19 -12.34 7.81
CA TYR A 162 -0.97 -12.38 9.26
C TYR A 162 -1.13 -11.01 9.93
N THR A 163 -0.79 -9.92 9.24
CA THR A 163 -0.99 -8.58 9.80
C THR A 163 -2.44 -8.12 9.78
N SER A 164 -3.29 -8.69 8.91
CA SER A 164 -4.73 -8.44 8.92
C SER A 164 -5.46 -9.27 9.98
N ASP A 165 -5.05 -10.52 10.19
CA ASP A 165 -5.66 -11.41 11.18
C ASP A 165 -5.31 -11.03 12.63
N ALA A 166 -4.15 -10.40 12.87
CA ALA A 166 -3.77 -9.87 14.18
C ALA A 166 -4.60 -8.64 14.63
N ALA A 167 -5.57 -8.23 13.86
CA ALA A 167 -6.53 -7.19 14.26
C ALA A 167 -7.72 -7.75 15.06
N ASP A 168 -7.86 -9.08 15.13
CA ASP A 168 -8.96 -9.78 15.83
C ASP A 168 -8.59 -10.25 17.24
N GLU A 169 -7.36 -9.99 17.73
CA GLU A 169 -6.91 -10.17 19.11
C GLU A 169 -6.71 -8.78 19.78
#